data_7eeb23c170d4b6b8132677fa96440c6a
#
_entry.id   7eeb23c170d4b6b8132677fa96440c6a
#
_cell.length_a   1.000
_cell.length_b   1.000
_cell.length_c   1.000
_cell.angle_alpha   90.00
_cell.angle_beta   90.00
_cell.angle_gamma   90.00
#
_symmetry.space_group_name_H-M   'P 1'
#
loop_
_entity.id
_entity.type
_entity.pdbx_description
1 polymer ?
#
loop_
_entity_poly.entity_id
_entity_poly.type
_entity_poly.pdbx_seq_one_letter_code
_entity_poly.pdbx_strand_id
1 'polypeptide(L)' 'MSYEPATIATLRRALDEVIRDSRFRQRKSPSVLEIAEHLLAQAAVGERDLEKLKASAFQKLISTTERPNQAA' A
#
# COMPACT_ATOMS: atom_id res chain seq x y z
N MET A 1 -11.67 14.75 8.22
CA MET A 1 -11.95 13.41 8.71
C MET A 1 -10.74 12.85 9.42
N SER A 2 -10.97 12.22 10.55
CA SER A 2 -9.85 11.68 11.31
C SER A 2 -10.02 10.18 11.49
N TYR A 3 -8.91 9.50 11.63
CA TYR A 3 -8.90 8.07 11.86
C TYR A 3 -8.65 7.79 13.32
N GLU A 4 -9.20 6.68 13.80
CA GLU A 4 -8.94 6.28 15.16
C GLU A 4 -7.48 5.91 15.33
N PRO A 5 -6.94 6.06 16.53
CA PRO A 5 -5.54 5.68 16.77
C PRO A 5 -5.25 4.24 16.37
N ALA A 6 -6.19 3.32 16.59
CA ALA A 6 -5.98 1.93 16.21
C ALA A 6 -5.87 1.79 14.70
N THR A 7 -6.67 2.55 13.95
CA THR A 7 -6.60 2.52 12.50
C THR A 7 -5.27 3.04 12.01
N ILE A 8 -4.81 4.14 12.60
CA ILE A 8 -3.53 4.72 12.21
C ILE A 8 -2.39 3.74 12.50
N ALA A 9 -2.44 3.07 13.66
CA ALA A 9 -1.42 2.09 13.98
C ALA A 9 -1.40 0.94 12.97
N THR A 10 -2.59 0.50 12.55
CA THR A 10 -2.69 -0.56 11.55
C THR A 10 -2.12 -0.11 10.22
N LEU A 11 -2.44 1.12 9.81
CA LEU A 11 -1.92 1.66 8.55
C LEU A 11 -0.40 1.78 8.58
N ARG A 12 0.13 2.27 9.69
CA ARG A 12 1.57 2.41 9.82
C ARG A 12 2.25 1.05 9.79
N ARG A 13 1.66 0.06 10.42
CA ARG A 13 2.23 -1.27 10.43
C ARG A 13 2.18 -1.88 9.04
N ALA A 14 1.08 -1.70 8.33
CA ALA A 14 0.96 -2.21 6.98
C ALA A 14 2.02 -1.59 6.08
N LEU A 15 2.18 -0.28 6.17
CA LEU A 15 3.18 0.42 5.38
C LEU A 15 4.57 -0.08 5.71
N ASP A 16 4.87 -0.19 7.00
CA ASP A 16 6.19 -0.61 7.43
C ASP A 16 6.52 -2.01 6.91
N GLU A 17 5.58 -2.92 7.00
CA GLU A 17 5.81 -4.27 6.54
C GLU A 17 5.96 -4.36 5.03
N VAL A 18 5.20 -3.57 4.30
CA VAL A 18 5.30 -3.55 2.85
C VAL A 18 6.64 -3.01 2.39
N ILE A 19 7.08 -1.89 2.95
CA ILE A 19 8.32 -1.28 2.50
C ILE A 19 9.54 -2.07 2.92
N ARG A 20 9.40 -2.94 3.90
CA ARG A 20 10.50 -3.82 4.29
C ARG A 20 10.55 -5.09 3.48
N ASP A 21 9.50 -5.38 2.74
CA ASP A 21 9.45 -6.58 1.92
C ASP A 21 10.37 -6.42 0.73
N SER A 22 11.06 -7.51 0.36
CA SER A 22 11.99 -7.45 -0.75
C SER A 22 11.30 -7.08 -2.06
N ARG A 23 10.02 -7.44 -2.20
CA ARG A 23 9.28 -7.08 -3.41
C ARG A 23 9.23 -5.58 -3.61
N PHE A 24 9.05 -4.83 -2.52
CA PHE A 24 9.04 -3.38 -2.60
C PHE A 24 10.45 -2.84 -2.82
N ARG A 25 11.39 -3.38 -2.08
CA ARG A 25 12.76 -2.86 -2.10
C ARG A 25 13.45 -3.05 -3.43
N GLN A 26 13.00 -4.00 -4.21
CA GLN A 26 13.58 -4.26 -5.52
C GLN A 26 13.01 -3.36 -6.61
N ARG A 27 12.07 -2.53 -6.26
CA ARG A 27 11.40 -1.68 -7.23
C ARG A 27 11.61 -0.22 -6.90
N LYS A 28 11.73 0.57 -7.92
CA LYS A 28 11.85 2.00 -7.72
C LYS A 28 10.48 2.66 -7.62
N SER A 29 9.50 2.05 -8.21
CA SER A 29 8.13 2.57 -8.19
C SER A 29 7.19 1.43 -7.86
N PRO A 30 6.16 1.67 -7.08
CA PRO A 30 5.76 2.96 -6.50
C PRO A 30 6.66 3.36 -5.34
N SER A 31 6.63 4.64 -5.00
CA SER A 31 7.38 5.16 -3.88
C SER A 31 6.68 4.84 -2.56
N VAL A 32 7.38 5.10 -1.44
CA VAL A 32 6.77 4.94 -0.13
C VAL A 32 5.52 5.81 -0.02
N LEU A 33 5.57 7.02 -0.54
CA LEU A 33 4.42 7.92 -0.49
C LEU A 33 3.23 7.33 -1.25
N GLU A 34 3.47 6.74 -2.39
CA GLU A 34 2.39 6.16 -3.17
C GLU A 34 1.74 4.99 -2.45
N ILE A 35 2.55 4.17 -1.78
CA ILE A 35 2.00 3.07 -0.99
C ILE A 35 1.19 3.62 0.18
N ALA A 36 1.71 4.65 0.85
CA ALA A 36 0.98 5.25 1.96
C ALA A 36 -0.36 5.81 1.50
N GLU A 37 -0.38 6.49 0.35
CA GLU A 37 -1.62 7.03 -0.17
C GLU A 37 -2.60 5.93 -0.52
N HIS A 38 -2.10 4.83 -1.07
CA HIS A 38 -2.96 3.70 -1.39
C HIS A 38 -3.60 3.11 -0.13
N LEU A 39 -2.80 2.94 0.93
CA LEU A 39 -3.32 2.41 2.17
C LEU A 39 -4.35 3.34 2.80
N LEU A 40 -4.10 4.65 2.73
CA LEU A 40 -5.06 5.62 3.24
C LEU A 40 -6.37 5.55 2.45
N ALA A 41 -6.28 5.37 1.15
CA ALA A 41 -7.47 5.27 0.32
C ALA A 41 -8.27 4.01 0.68
N GLN A 42 -7.59 2.91 0.96
CA GLN A 42 -8.28 1.69 1.37
C GLN A 42 -8.96 1.87 2.72
N ALA A 43 -8.30 2.55 3.64
CA ALA A 43 -8.90 2.83 4.94
C ALA A 43 -10.12 3.75 4.79
N ALA A 44 -10.07 4.66 3.84
CA ALA A 44 -11.17 5.60 3.61
C ALA A 44 -12.44 4.87 3.16
N VAL A 45 -12.28 3.75 2.48
CA VAL A 45 -13.46 2.96 2.06
C VAL A 45 -13.79 1.87 3.07
N GLY A 46 -13.17 1.91 4.25
CA GLY A 46 -13.56 1.04 5.33
C GLY A 46 -12.65 -0.14 5.60
N GLU A 47 -11.58 -0.31 4.85
CA GLU A 47 -10.70 -1.45 5.08
C GLU A 47 -9.89 -1.24 6.36
N ARG A 48 -9.96 -2.20 7.27
CA ARG A 48 -9.27 -2.11 8.56
C ARG A 48 -8.41 -3.31 8.86
N ASP A 49 -8.47 -4.34 8.02
CA ASP A 49 -7.74 -5.58 8.26
C ASP A 49 -6.30 -5.43 7.77
N LEU A 50 -5.35 -5.66 8.67
CA LEU A 50 -3.93 -5.51 8.33
C LEU A 50 -3.53 -6.38 7.14
N GLU A 51 -3.97 -7.63 7.12
CA GLU A 51 -3.58 -8.54 6.05
C GLU A 51 -4.16 -8.10 4.72
N LYS A 52 -5.38 -7.61 4.73
CA LYS A 52 -6.00 -7.14 3.49
C LYS A 52 -5.35 -5.86 3.00
N LEU A 53 -4.97 -4.98 3.92
CA LEU A 53 -4.27 -3.77 3.54
C LEU A 53 -2.93 -4.11 2.91
N LYS A 54 -2.20 -5.05 3.49
CA LYS A 54 -0.91 -5.47 2.93
C LYS A 54 -1.11 -6.11 1.57
N ALA A 55 -2.10 -6.99 1.45
CA ALA A 55 -2.37 -7.65 0.18
C ALA A 55 -2.69 -6.64 -0.90
N SER A 56 -3.47 -5.63 -0.54
CA SER A 56 -3.83 -4.57 -1.49
C SER A 56 -2.59 -3.79 -1.94
N ALA A 57 -1.69 -3.51 -1.00
CA ALA A 57 -0.45 -2.80 -1.34
C ALA A 57 0.43 -3.63 -2.26
N PHE A 58 0.53 -4.94 -2.01
CA PHE A 58 1.32 -5.79 -2.89
C PHE A 58 0.69 -5.88 -4.28
N GLN A 59 -0.63 -5.85 -4.33
CA GLN A 59 -1.34 -5.82 -5.60
C GLN A 59 -0.94 -4.57 -6.39
N LYS A 60 -0.81 -3.45 -5.69
CA LYS A 60 -0.41 -2.22 -6.34
C LYS A 60 1.01 -2.32 -6.89
N LEU A 61 1.90 -2.97 -6.17
CA LEU A 61 3.26 -3.18 -6.66
C LEU A 61 3.24 -3.95 -7.97
N ILE A 62 2.46 -5.01 -8.02
CA ILE A 62 2.36 -5.83 -9.21
C ILE A 62 1.76 -5.05 -10.36
N SER A 63 0.68 -4.34 -10.10
CA SER A 63 0.02 -3.57 -11.13
C SER A 63 0.94 -2.52 -11.73
N THR A 64 1.71 -1.85 -10.88
CA THR A 64 2.62 -0.82 -11.34
C THR A 64 3.68 -1.42 -12.24
N THR A 65 4.16 -2.60 -11.86
CA THR A 65 5.21 -3.25 -12.63
C THR A 65 4.72 -3.75 -13.98
N GLU A 66 3.52 -4.28 -13.98
CA GLU A 66 2.98 -4.88 -15.19
C GLU A 66 2.32 -3.90 -16.11
N ARG A 67 2.28 -2.62 -15.73
CA ARG A 67 1.65 -1.66 -16.52
C ARG A 67 2.20 -1.67 -17.90
N PRO A 68 1.50 -2.00 -18.78
CA PRO A 68 1.97 -2.13 -20.14
C PRO A 68 2.31 -0.78 -20.67
N ASN A 69 2.70 -0.60 -20.96
CA ASN A 69 2.79 0.36 -21.39
C ASN A 69 2.09 0.70 -22.22
N GLN A 70 1.51 0.74 -21.98
CA GLN A 70 0.79 0.98 -22.42
C GLN A 70 0.82 1.55 -23.19
N ALA A 71 1.15 1.70 -23.45
CA ALA A 71 1.14 2.17 -24.07
C ALA A 71 0.84 2.15 -24.85
N ALA A 72 0.77 1.86 -24.96
CA ALA A 72 0.58 2.05 -25.79
C ALA A 72 0.30 2.34 -26.15
#